data_e169ac7a110eeb3091d6e2aaac829246
#
_entry.id   e169ac7a110eeb3091d6e2aaac829246
#
_cell.length_a   1.000
_cell.length_b   1.000
_cell.length_c   1.000
_cell.angle_alpha   90.00
_cell.angle_beta   90.00
_cell.angle_gamma   90.00
#
_symmetry.space_group_name_H-M   'P 1'
#
loop_
_entity.id
_entity.type
_entity.pdbx_description
1 polymer ?
#
loop_
_entity_poly.entity_id
_entity_poly.type
_entity_poly.pdbx_seq_one_letter_code
_entity_poly.pdbx_strand_id
1 'polypeptide(L)'
;MSDVYEKQIGGTHYQKFKIQPSKFVIENELLYPEGCAIKYILRHRLKGKKQDLEKAIHFIEMIIERDYSEKKDFLEEAEKEKKELEE
;
A
#
# COMPACT_ATOMS: atom_id res chain seq x y z
N MET A 1 -10.69 12.15 -20.20
CA MET A 1 -10.31 11.86 -18.82
C MET A 1 -9.53 10.58 -18.70
N SER A 2 -10.01 9.54 -19.33
CA SER A 2 -9.39 8.24 -19.25
C SER A 2 -7.99 8.15 -19.85
N ASP A 3 -7.66 9.04 -20.78
CA ASP A 3 -6.36 8.98 -21.48
C ASP A 3 -5.18 9.12 -20.55
N VAL A 4 -5.33 9.89 -19.48
CA VAL A 4 -4.26 10.07 -18.50
C VAL A 4 -3.87 8.74 -17.86
N TYR A 5 -4.86 7.89 -17.59
CA TYR A 5 -4.63 6.61 -16.95
C TYR A 5 -4.16 5.53 -17.93
N GLU A 6 -4.41 5.71 -19.20
CA GLU A 6 -3.95 4.80 -20.23
C GLU A 6 -2.48 5.03 -20.59
N LYS A 7 -1.98 6.23 -20.31
CA LYS A 7 -0.61 6.62 -20.62
C LYS A 7 0.34 6.12 -19.54
N GLN A 8 1.33 5.37 -19.95
CA GLN A 8 2.35 4.89 -19.01
C GLN A 8 3.73 5.32 -19.48
N ILE A 9 4.38 6.12 -18.65
CA ILE A 9 5.72 6.60 -18.91
C ILE A 9 6.69 5.63 -18.22
N GLY A 10 7.58 5.04 -18.99
CA GLY A 10 8.60 4.15 -18.45
C GLY A 10 8.21 2.70 -18.32
N GLY A 11 7.00 2.31 -18.78
CA GLY A 11 6.62 0.91 -18.75
C GLY A 11 5.15 0.70 -19.01
N THR A 12 4.77 -0.56 -19.17
CA THR A 12 3.39 -0.95 -19.47
C THR A 12 2.81 -1.93 -18.46
N HIS A 13 3.55 -2.21 -17.38
CA HIS A 13 3.15 -3.27 -16.46
C HIS A 13 1.86 -2.99 -15.69
N TYR A 14 1.45 -1.72 -15.55
CA TYR A 14 0.20 -1.37 -14.89
C TYR A 14 -1.01 -1.44 -15.81
N GLN A 15 -0.81 -1.45 -17.12
CA GLN A 15 -1.92 -1.47 -18.08
C GLN A 15 -2.68 -2.78 -18.07
N LYS A 16 -2.11 -3.82 -17.51
CA LYS A 16 -2.76 -5.14 -17.43
C LYS A 16 -3.81 -5.24 -16.35
N PHE A 17 -3.85 -4.32 -15.43
CA PHE A 17 -4.86 -4.33 -14.37
C PHE A 17 -6.19 -3.78 -14.90
N LYS A 18 -7.28 -4.38 -14.48
CA LYS A 18 -8.62 -3.90 -14.85
C LYS A 18 -8.85 -2.47 -14.40
N ILE A 19 -8.37 -2.14 -13.21
CA ILE A 19 -8.37 -0.78 -12.70
C ILE A 19 -6.92 -0.45 -12.40
N GLN A 20 -6.42 0.61 -13.01
CA GLN A 20 -5.04 1.00 -12.77
C GLN A 20 -4.84 1.41 -11.32
N PRO A 21 -3.73 1.00 -10.69
CA PRO A 21 -3.47 1.32 -9.29
C PRO A 21 -3.56 2.81 -8.98
N SER A 22 -3.00 3.65 -9.86
CA SER A 22 -3.04 5.10 -9.63
C SER A 22 -4.46 5.64 -9.62
N LYS A 23 -5.31 5.15 -10.51
CA LYS A 23 -6.70 5.58 -10.55
C LYS A 23 -7.43 5.16 -9.28
N PHE A 24 -7.22 3.93 -8.84
CA PHE A 24 -7.82 3.43 -7.61
C PHE A 24 -7.43 4.29 -6.40
N VAL A 25 -6.15 4.60 -6.30
CA VAL A 25 -5.62 5.39 -5.17
C VAL A 25 -6.21 6.80 -5.18
N ILE A 26 -6.25 7.44 -6.33
CA ILE A 26 -6.73 8.81 -6.43
C ILE A 26 -8.24 8.89 -6.19
N GLU A 27 -9.00 8.02 -6.82
CA GLU A 27 -10.47 8.06 -6.68
C GLU A 27 -10.92 7.71 -5.27
N ASN A 28 -10.18 6.88 -4.56
CA ASN A 28 -10.50 6.54 -3.18
C ASN A 28 -9.85 7.48 -2.18
N GLU A 29 -9.15 8.51 -2.65
CA GLU A 29 -8.52 9.53 -1.82
C GLU A 29 -7.57 8.93 -0.78
N LEU A 30 -6.80 7.92 -1.20
CA LEU A 30 -5.84 7.28 -0.30
C LEU A 30 -4.64 8.18 -0.10
N LEU A 31 -4.06 8.08 1.07
CA LEU A 31 -2.89 8.86 1.41
C LEU A 31 -1.63 8.27 0.78
N TYR A 32 -0.53 9.01 0.84
CA TYR A 32 0.69 8.64 0.12
C TYR A 32 1.21 7.26 0.48
N PRO A 33 1.44 6.93 1.77
CA PRO A 33 2.01 5.61 2.06
C PRO A 33 1.06 4.45 1.75
N GLU A 34 -0.25 4.64 1.90
CA GLU A 34 -1.21 3.62 1.50
C GLU A 34 -1.14 3.36 0.01
N GLY A 35 -1.09 4.43 -0.78
CA GLY A 35 -0.97 4.31 -2.22
C GLY A 35 0.32 3.63 -2.64
N CYS A 36 1.42 3.97 -1.98
CA CYS A 36 2.72 3.37 -2.29
C CYS A 36 2.74 1.89 -1.94
N ALA A 37 2.19 1.50 -0.79
CA ALA A 37 2.11 0.10 -0.40
C ALA A 37 1.34 -0.71 -1.44
N ILE A 38 0.19 -0.21 -1.86
CA ILE A 38 -0.62 -0.87 -2.87
C ILE A 38 0.15 -1.00 -4.18
N LYS A 39 0.81 0.06 -4.61
CA LYS A 39 1.60 0.05 -5.84
C LYS A 39 2.64 -1.07 -5.83
N TYR A 40 3.41 -1.16 -4.77
CA TYR A 40 4.48 -2.15 -4.70
C TYR A 40 3.96 -3.57 -4.57
N ILE A 41 2.86 -3.77 -3.84
CA ILE A 41 2.23 -5.08 -3.77
C ILE A 41 1.79 -5.55 -5.15
N LEU A 42 1.16 -4.66 -5.92
CA LEU A 42 0.62 -5.03 -7.21
C LEU A 42 1.69 -5.28 -8.26
N ARG A 43 2.85 -4.64 -8.15
CA ARG A 43 3.86 -4.77 -9.20
C ARG A 43 4.96 -5.80 -8.90
N HIS A 44 5.00 -6.38 -7.70
CA HIS A 44 6.16 -7.20 -7.32
C HIS A 44 6.43 -8.36 -8.28
N ARG A 45 5.38 -9.00 -8.80
CA ARG A 45 5.56 -10.11 -9.74
C ARG A 45 6.13 -9.67 -11.07
N LEU A 46 5.85 -8.44 -11.45
CA LEU A 46 6.19 -7.91 -12.77
C LEU A 46 7.56 -7.23 -12.80
N LYS A 47 8.02 -6.73 -11.67
CA LYS A 47 9.23 -5.93 -11.67
C LYS A 47 10.16 -6.20 -10.49
N GLY A 48 9.82 -5.71 -9.31
CA GLY A 48 10.76 -5.63 -8.19
C GLY A 48 10.86 -6.86 -7.31
N LYS A 49 10.00 -7.84 -7.53
CA LYS A 49 10.02 -9.11 -6.78
C LYS A 49 10.02 -8.87 -5.27
N LYS A 50 10.88 -9.56 -4.55
CA LYS A 50 10.96 -9.45 -3.09
C LYS A 50 11.21 -8.02 -2.62
N GLN A 51 12.04 -7.29 -3.34
CA GLN A 51 12.34 -5.91 -2.97
C GLN A 51 11.10 -5.03 -2.96
N ASP A 52 10.20 -5.22 -3.92
CA ASP A 52 8.95 -4.48 -3.94
C ASP A 52 8.09 -4.78 -2.73
N LEU A 53 8.05 -6.05 -2.31
CA LEU A 53 7.31 -6.42 -1.11
C LEU A 53 7.93 -5.81 0.15
N GLU A 54 9.26 -5.75 0.19
CA GLU A 54 9.96 -5.10 1.31
C GLU A 54 9.66 -3.61 1.35
N LYS A 55 9.57 -2.98 0.18
CA LYS A 55 9.17 -1.57 0.10
C LYS A 55 7.74 -1.37 0.59
N ALA A 56 6.83 -2.29 0.22
CA ALA A 56 5.45 -2.22 0.71
C ALA A 56 5.40 -2.31 2.23
N ILE A 57 6.18 -3.21 2.81
CA ILE A 57 6.26 -3.34 4.27
C ILE A 57 6.71 -2.04 4.91
N HIS A 58 7.73 -1.41 4.32
CA HIS A 58 8.24 -0.14 4.83
C HIS A 58 7.15 0.95 4.83
N PHE A 59 6.36 1.03 3.76
CA PHE A 59 5.27 1.99 3.72
C PHE A 59 4.17 1.67 4.74
N ILE A 60 3.92 0.39 4.98
CA ILE A 60 2.98 -0.03 6.01
C ILE A 60 3.48 0.40 7.40
N GLU A 61 4.77 0.27 7.64
CA GLU A 61 5.37 0.74 8.90
C GLU A 61 5.18 2.25 9.08
N MET A 62 5.27 3.01 8.00
CA MET A 62 4.99 4.45 8.05
C MET A 62 3.55 4.74 8.46
N ILE A 63 2.61 3.93 7.97
CA ILE A 63 1.21 4.08 8.33
C ILE A 63 1.00 3.82 9.83
N ILE A 64 1.62 2.78 10.33
CA ILE A 64 1.54 2.44 11.76
C ILE A 64 2.10 3.59 12.60
N GLU A 65 3.24 4.11 12.20
CA GLU A 65 3.86 5.24 12.91
C GLU A 65 2.95 6.47 12.92
N ARG A 66 2.35 6.78 11.78
CA ARG A 66 1.49 7.96 11.64
C ARG A 66 0.21 7.85 12.45
N ASP A 67 -0.47 6.71 12.36
CA ASP A 67 -1.82 6.57 12.90
C ASP A 67 -1.85 6.00 14.31
N TYR A 68 -0.82 5.26 14.70
CA TYR A 68 -0.73 4.63 16.01
C TYR A 68 0.55 5.10 16.69
N SER A 69 0.69 6.37 16.73
CA SER A 69 1.87 7.20 16.86
C SER A 69 2.89 6.85 17.92
N GLU A 70 2.56 6.16 18.95
CA GLU A 70 3.54 5.77 19.93
C GLU A 70 3.70 4.28 19.92
N LYS A 71 4.92 3.83 19.68
CA LYS A 71 5.21 2.39 19.56
C LYS A 71 4.73 1.61 20.78
N LYS A 72 4.88 2.19 21.94
CA LYS A 72 4.44 1.55 23.18
C LYS A 72 2.93 1.37 23.20
N ASP A 73 2.20 2.43 22.88
CA ASP A 73 0.75 2.39 22.86
C ASP A 73 0.25 1.44 21.78
N PHE A 74 0.90 1.45 20.62
CA PHE A 74 0.55 0.53 19.55
C PHE A 74 0.68 -0.93 20.00
N LEU A 75 1.78 -1.27 20.66
CA LEU A 75 2.00 -2.64 21.11
C LEU A 75 0.95 -3.06 22.15
N GLU A 76 0.59 -2.17 23.05
CA GLU A 76 -0.42 -2.47 24.05
C GLU A 76 -1.79 -2.68 23.41
N GLU A 77 -2.14 -1.84 22.45
CA GLU A 77 -3.40 -1.97 21.74
C GLU A 77 -3.45 -3.24 20.90
N ALA A 78 -2.36 -3.58 20.24
CA ALA A 78 -2.28 -4.79 19.44
C ALA A 78 -2.45 -6.04 20.29
N GLU A 79 -1.83 -6.06 21.46
CA GLU A 79 -1.99 -7.17 22.40
C GLU A 79 -3.43 -7.29 22.91
N LYS A 80 -4.04 -6.16 23.18
CA LYS A 80 -5.43 -6.12 23.65
C LYS A 80 -6.38 -6.63 22.58
N GLU A 81 -6.23 -6.15 21.35
CA GLU A 81 -7.05 -6.59 20.23
C GLU A 81 -6.87 -8.07 19.97
N LYS A 82 -5.65 -8.56 20.08
CA LYS A 82 -5.37 -9.97 19.88
C LYS A 82 -6.10 -10.83 20.91
N LYS A 83 -6.11 -10.39 22.16
CA LYS A 83 -6.85 -11.10 23.20
C LYS A 83 -8.34 -11.13 22.92
N GLU A 84 -8.90 -10.01 22.47
CA GLU A 84 -10.31 -9.92 22.13
C GLU A 84 -10.67 -10.86 20.98
N LEU A 85 -9.78 -10.96 20.00
CA LEU A 85 -10.01 -11.86 18.86
C LEU A 85 -9.87 -13.32 19.23
N GLU A 86 -9.07 -13.63 20.23
CA GLU A 86 -8.86 -15.01 20.68
C GLU A 86 -10.01 -15.52 21.56
N GLU A 87 -10.80 -14.62 22.10
CA GLU A 87 -11.96 -14.97 22.90
C GLU A 87 -13.15 -15.30 22.00
#